data_87d84caca99aa1537b42cd9efdf939c7
#
_entry.id   87d84caca99aa1537b42cd9efdf939c7
#
_cell.length_a   1.000
_cell.length_b   1.000
_cell.length_c   1.000
_cell.angle_alpha   90.00
_cell.angle_beta   90.00
_cell.angle_gamma   90.00
#
_symmetry.space_group_name_H-M   'P 1'
#
loop_
_entity.id
_entity.type
_entity.pdbx_description
1 polymer ?
#
loop_
_entity_poly.entity_id
_entity_poly.type
_entity_poly.pdbx_seq_one_letter_code
_entity_poly.pdbx_strand_id
1 'polypeptide(L)'
;MKMKAFIGILCAALLMTSALGAEAAPETVGAYDGGTASGLMIVKKPETSVSSTTKQNYTLSAVCVSGVEVSLYSYDASSGVFRLKKDASGNALTKAVNAGGIYLQEIDLSKETNSLLLRAEYGEGNYQHVRLDITLLDQGLLDSIRGFAANFRSIFGGW
;
A
#
# COMPACT_ATOMS: atom_id res chain seq x y z
N MET A 1 -44.57 50.80 10.87
CA MET A 1 -43.22 50.69 11.48
C MET A 1 -43.01 49.26 11.94
N LYS A 2 -41.84 48.69 11.69
CA LYS A 2 -41.31 47.35 12.08
C LYS A 2 -41.62 46.19 11.14
N MET A 3 -40.95 46.20 10.01
CA MET A 3 -40.79 45.04 9.14
C MET A 3 -39.38 45.08 8.55
N LYS A 4 -38.32 44.91 9.36
CA LYS A 4 -36.91 44.89 8.95
C LYS A 4 -36.01 43.90 9.70
N ALA A 5 -36.57 42.86 10.32
CA ALA A 5 -35.76 41.94 11.16
C ALA A 5 -35.91 40.47 10.81
N PHE A 6 -36.39 40.08 9.61
CA PHE A 6 -36.62 38.65 9.26
C PHE A 6 -35.80 38.09 8.11
N ILE A 7 -34.89 38.88 7.50
CA ILE A 7 -34.09 38.44 6.33
C ILE A 7 -32.70 37.95 6.74
N GLY A 8 -32.28 38.12 7.99
CA GLY A 8 -30.92 37.78 8.45
C GLY A 8 -30.69 36.32 8.87
N ILE A 9 -31.72 35.51 9.03
CA ILE A 9 -31.60 34.14 9.61
C ILE A 9 -31.62 33.02 8.55
N LEU A 10 -32.02 33.32 7.29
CA LEU A 10 -32.14 32.30 6.25
C LEU A 10 -30.84 32.03 5.46
N CYS A 11 -29.81 32.85 5.61
CA CYS A 11 -28.52 32.63 4.91
C CYS A 11 -27.46 31.84 5.71
N ALA A 12 -27.73 31.58 7.02
CA ALA A 12 -26.75 30.83 7.84
C ALA A 12 -26.94 29.31 7.82
N ALA A 13 -28.02 28.82 7.21
CA ALA A 13 -28.35 27.38 7.22
C ALA A 13 -27.91 26.61 5.96
N LEU A 14 -27.25 27.25 4.99
CA LEU A 14 -26.89 26.61 3.71
C LEU A 14 -25.39 26.38 3.53
N LEU A 15 -24.60 26.46 4.58
CA LEU A 15 -23.16 26.13 4.57
C LEU A 15 -22.85 24.87 5.42
N MET A 16 -23.81 23.98 5.56
CA MET A 16 -23.47 22.58 5.82
C MET A 16 -23.06 21.96 4.50
N THR A 17 -21.89 22.39 4.01
CA THR A 17 -21.16 21.63 3.00
C THR A 17 -20.97 20.25 3.57
N SER A 18 -21.62 19.26 2.97
CA SER A 18 -21.29 17.86 3.07
C SER A 18 -19.78 17.75 2.91
N ALA A 19 -19.04 17.69 4.01
CA ALA A 19 -17.81 16.97 4.04
C ALA A 19 -18.21 15.55 3.60
N LEU A 20 -18.04 15.24 2.32
CA LEU A 20 -17.96 13.86 1.85
C LEU A 20 -16.84 13.28 2.69
N GLY A 21 -17.20 12.63 3.80
CA GLY A 21 -16.26 11.96 4.65
C GLY A 21 -15.58 10.92 3.79
N ALA A 22 -14.31 11.14 3.45
CA ALA A 22 -13.47 10.05 3.06
C ALA A 22 -13.53 9.08 4.23
N GLU A 23 -14.20 7.95 4.05
CA GLU A 23 -14.26 6.92 5.07
C GLU A 23 -12.82 6.47 5.29
N ALA A 24 -12.36 6.59 6.54
CA ALA A 24 -10.99 6.24 6.87
C ALA A 24 -10.77 4.76 6.53
N ALA A 25 -9.64 4.46 5.91
CA ALA A 25 -9.26 3.08 5.58
C ALA A 25 -9.40 2.18 6.82
N PRO A 26 -9.99 0.98 6.69
CA PRO A 26 -10.22 0.10 7.83
C PRO A 26 -8.90 -0.27 8.52
N GLU A 27 -8.90 -0.32 9.85
CA GLU A 27 -7.69 -0.67 10.63
C GLU A 27 -7.20 -2.10 10.35
N THR A 28 -8.11 -3.01 9.95
CA THR A 28 -7.80 -4.40 9.64
C THR A 28 -8.54 -4.90 8.42
N VAL A 29 -7.89 -5.81 7.68
CA VAL A 29 -8.46 -6.50 6.50
C VAL A 29 -8.24 -7.99 6.67
N GLY A 30 -9.25 -8.79 6.37
CA GLY A 30 -9.17 -10.25 6.41
C GLY A 30 -8.15 -10.81 5.40
N ALA A 31 -7.45 -11.86 5.78
CA ALA A 31 -6.42 -12.47 4.93
C ALA A 31 -6.95 -13.03 3.59
N TYR A 32 -8.24 -13.32 3.52
CA TYR A 32 -8.90 -13.92 2.35
C TYR A 32 -9.84 -12.95 1.61
N ASP A 33 -9.86 -11.68 2.01
CA ASP A 33 -10.68 -10.68 1.33
C ASP A 33 -10.04 -10.30 0.00
N GLY A 34 -10.68 -10.66 -1.11
CA GLY A 34 -10.21 -10.40 -2.48
C GLY A 34 -10.60 -9.01 -3.02
N GLY A 35 -11.43 -8.28 -2.28
CA GLY A 35 -12.00 -7.01 -2.75
C GLY A 35 -13.29 -7.17 -3.54
N THR A 36 -13.95 -6.04 -3.80
CA THR A 36 -15.23 -5.94 -4.53
C THR A 36 -15.06 -5.48 -5.97
N ALA A 37 -13.89 -4.91 -6.31
CA ALA A 37 -13.60 -4.35 -7.62
C ALA A 37 -12.29 -4.91 -8.18
N SER A 38 -12.06 -4.71 -9.47
CA SER A 38 -10.81 -5.01 -10.17
C SER A 38 -10.43 -3.84 -11.09
N GLY A 39 -9.14 -3.73 -11.39
CA GLY A 39 -8.64 -2.71 -12.31
C GLY A 39 -8.47 -1.31 -11.71
N LEU A 40 -8.67 -1.14 -10.39
CA LEU A 40 -8.40 0.12 -9.70
C LEU A 40 -6.89 0.38 -9.59
N MET A 41 -6.09 -0.70 -9.51
CA MET A 41 -4.64 -0.64 -9.32
C MET A 41 -3.94 -1.80 -10.03
N ILE A 42 -2.79 -1.51 -10.65
CA ILE A 42 -1.85 -2.47 -11.20
C ILE A 42 -0.49 -2.22 -10.57
N VAL A 43 -0.01 -3.14 -9.74
CA VAL A 43 1.31 -3.04 -9.13
C VAL A 43 2.39 -3.22 -10.22
N LYS A 44 3.39 -2.36 -10.21
CA LYS A 44 4.53 -2.36 -11.13
C LYS A 44 5.83 -2.76 -10.44
N LYS A 45 5.92 -2.51 -9.15
CA LYS A 45 7.05 -2.94 -8.33
C LYS A 45 6.55 -3.35 -6.93
N PRO A 46 6.77 -4.62 -6.56
CA PRO A 46 7.43 -5.67 -7.34
C PRO A 46 6.63 -6.05 -8.60
N GLU A 47 7.31 -6.64 -9.59
CA GLU A 47 6.67 -7.09 -10.84
C GLU A 47 5.77 -8.32 -10.63
N THR A 48 6.07 -9.10 -9.59
CA THR A 48 5.31 -10.30 -9.22
C THR A 48 4.86 -10.21 -7.77
N SER A 49 3.76 -10.86 -7.44
CA SER A 49 3.21 -10.89 -6.08
C SER A 49 4.15 -11.55 -5.06
N VAL A 50 5.03 -12.45 -5.51
CA VAL A 50 6.09 -13.05 -4.70
C VAL A 50 7.42 -12.62 -5.29
N SER A 51 8.25 -11.96 -4.48
CA SER A 51 9.52 -11.40 -4.94
C SER A 51 10.58 -11.42 -3.84
N SER A 52 11.82 -11.18 -4.21
CA SER A 52 12.91 -11.05 -3.26
C SER A 52 13.81 -9.86 -3.61
N THR A 53 14.44 -9.28 -2.59
CA THR A 53 15.35 -8.14 -2.73
C THR A 53 16.44 -8.20 -1.67
N THR A 54 17.57 -7.54 -1.94
CA THR A 54 18.63 -7.33 -0.95
C THR A 54 18.59 -5.92 -0.34
N LYS A 55 17.65 -5.09 -0.81
CA LYS A 55 17.52 -3.72 -0.34
C LYS A 55 16.49 -3.66 0.78
N GLN A 56 16.95 -3.27 1.97
CA GLN A 56 16.07 -3.06 3.12
C GLN A 56 15.06 -1.95 2.85
N ASN A 57 15.52 -0.81 2.34
CA ASN A 57 14.63 0.26 1.89
C ASN A 57 14.11 -0.08 0.49
N TYR A 58 12.80 -0.27 0.38
CA TYR A 58 12.14 -0.75 -0.83
C TYR A 58 11.01 0.19 -1.24
N THR A 59 10.95 0.54 -2.52
CA THR A 59 9.88 1.37 -3.07
C THR A 59 8.84 0.49 -3.74
N LEU A 60 7.62 0.50 -3.23
CA LEU A 60 6.44 -0.02 -3.92
C LEU A 60 5.99 0.98 -4.98
N SER A 61 5.58 0.49 -6.15
CA SER A 61 4.97 1.34 -7.17
C SER A 61 3.77 0.67 -7.84
N ALA A 62 2.77 1.47 -8.14
CA ALA A 62 1.59 1.02 -8.86
C ALA A 62 1.06 2.12 -9.79
N VAL A 63 0.35 1.69 -10.83
CA VAL A 63 -0.50 2.55 -11.65
C VAL A 63 -1.93 2.35 -11.19
N CYS A 64 -2.61 3.45 -10.88
CA CYS A 64 -3.95 3.45 -10.31
C CYS A 64 -4.89 4.33 -11.13
N VAL A 65 -6.17 4.11 -10.99
CA VAL A 65 -7.19 5.04 -11.45
C VAL A 65 -7.05 6.36 -10.66
N SER A 66 -7.21 7.49 -11.33
CA SER A 66 -7.18 8.81 -10.67
C SER A 66 -8.29 8.93 -9.63
N GLY A 67 -7.96 9.48 -8.46
CA GLY A 67 -8.91 9.64 -7.35
C GLY A 67 -9.06 8.41 -6.46
N VAL A 68 -8.34 7.32 -6.75
CA VAL A 68 -8.24 6.16 -5.86
C VAL A 68 -7.44 6.55 -4.62
N GLU A 69 -7.85 6.06 -3.47
CA GLU A 69 -7.06 6.07 -2.25
C GLU A 69 -6.38 4.71 -2.06
N VAL A 70 -5.06 4.71 -1.87
CA VAL A 70 -4.28 3.48 -1.65
C VAL A 70 -3.76 3.43 -0.23
N SER A 71 -4.11 2.37 0.48
CA SER A 71 -3.67 2.09 1.86
C SER A 71 -2.77 0.86 1.88
N LEU A 72 -1.71 0.92 2.71
CA LEU A 72 -0.74 -0.17 2.88
C LEU A 72 -0.97 -0.88 4.21
N TYR A 73 -1.01 -2.19 4.16
CA TYR A 73 -1.17 -3.08 5.31
C TYR A 73 0.00 -4.06 5.41
N SER A 74 0.27 -4.52 6.62
CA SER A 74 1.19 -5.63 6.91
C SER A 74 0.45 -6.77 7.60
N TYR A 75 0.82 -8.01 7.26
CA TYR A 75 0.23 -9.19 7.88
C TYR A 75 0.68 -9.33 9.33
N ASP A 76 -0.28 -9.54 10.20
CA ASP A 76 -0.06 -9.87 11.61
C ASP A 76 -0.35 -11.36 11.82
N ALA A 77 0.71 -12.17 11.94
CA ALA A 77 0.60 -13.61 12.12
C ALA A 77 -0.11 -14.00 13.44
N SER A 78 -0.07 -13.14 14.45
CA SER A 78 -0.71 -13.42 15.74
C SER A 78 -2.24 -13.36 15.68
N SER A 79 -2.77 -12.48 14.85
CA SER A 79 -4.22 -12.29 14.67
C SER A 79 -4.76 -12.85 13.34
N GLY A 80 -3.88 -13.24 12.41
CA GLY A 80 -4.26 -13.79 11.11
C GLY A 80 -4.91 -12.78 10.15
N VAL A 81 -4.68 -11.47 10.37
CA VAL A 81 -5.24 -10.40 9.56
C VAL A 81 -4.16 -9.44 9.09
N PHE A 82 -4.47 -8.65 8.08
CA PHE A 82 -3.66 -7.51 7.67
C PHE A 82 -4.02 -6.28 8.48
N ARG A 83 -3.03 -5.63 9.10
CA ARG A 83 -3.20 -4.37 9.86
C ARG A 83 -2.70 -3.19 9.07
N LEU A 84 -3.43 -2.07 9.14
CA LEU A 84 -3.05 -0.82 8.51
C LEU A 84 -1.67 -0.38 9.02
N LYS A 85 -0.74 -0.23 8.10
CA LYS A 85 0.64 0.18 8.41
C LYS A 85 0.68 1.67 8.70
N LYS A 86 1.43 2.05 9.73
CA LYS A 86 1.60 3.44 10.15
C LYS A 86 3.07 3.85 9.98
N ASP A 87 3.29 5.13 9.74
CA ASP A 87 4.63 5.72 9.73
C ASP A 87 5.19 5.87 11.17
N ALA A 88 6.42 6.37 11.29
CA ALA A 88 7.06 6.60 12.59
C ALA A 88 6.32 7.63 13.47
N SER A 89 5.46 8.46 12.88
CA SER A 89 4.63 9.45 13.57
C SER A 89 3.26 8.90 13.96
N GLY A 90 2.94 7.66 13.59
CA GLY A 90 1.67 7.00 13.86
C GLY A 90 0.58 7.29 12.83
N ASN A 91 0.88 7.99 11.74
CA ASN A 91 -0.08 8.24 10.67
C ASN A 91 -0.22 7.01 9.79
N ALA A 92 -1.45 6.71 9.35
CA ALA A 92 -1.72 5.65 8.40
C ALA A 92 -0.95 5.87 7.08
N LEU A 93 -0.36 4.80 6.54
CA LEU A 93 0.26 4.83 5.21
C LEU A 93 -0.83 4.72 4.13
N THR A 94 -1.61 5.78 4.05
CA THR A 94 -2.70 5.96 3.09
C THR A 94 -2.40 7.17 2.21
N LYS A 95 -2.61 7.04 0.91
CA LYS A 95 -2.29 8.07 -0.07
C LYS A 95 -3.34 8.17 -1.16
N ALA A 96 -3.92 9.36 -1.34
CA ALA A 96 -4.76 9.64 -2.49
C ALA A 96 -3.91 9.75 -3.77
N VAL A 97 -4.34 9.07 -4.82
CA VAL A 97 -3.67 9.07 -6.11
C VAL A 97 -4.23 10.22 -6.95
N ASN A 98 -3.34 11.12 -7.34
CA ASN A 98 -3.68 12.29 -8.16
C ASN A 98 -3.95 11.92 -9.63
N ALA A 99 -4.18 12.94 -10.47
CA ALA A 99 -4.46 12.78 -11.89
C ALA A 99 -3.35 12.06 -12.69
N GLY A 100 -2.13 11.98 -12.16
CA GLY A 100 -1.03 11.24 -12.78
C GLY A 100 -1.17 9.72 -12.67
N GLY A 101 -2.07 9.23 -11.81
CA GLY A 101 -2.33 7.80 -11.67
C GLY A 101 -1.16 6.98 -11.10
N ILE A 102 -0.18 7.62 -10.47
CA ILE A 102 1.03 6.94 -9.97
C ILE A 102 1.00 6.90 -8.44
N TYR A 103 1.11 5.70 -7.89
CA TYR A 103 1.35 5.45 -6.47
C TYR A 103 2.80 5.04 -6.25
N LEU A 104 3.46 5.70 -5.31
CA LEU A 104 4.81 5.39 -4.84
C LEU A 104 4.82 5.40 -3.31
N GLN A 105 5.34 4.34 -2.70
CA GLN A 105 5.49 4.22 -1.26
C GLN A 105 6.82 3.57 -0.91
N GLU A 106 7.65 4.27 -0.15
CA GLU A 106 8.85 3.69 0.45
C GLU A 106 8.49 2.96 1.73
N ILE A 107 9.10 1.79 1.91
CA ILE A 107 8.94 0.93 3.08
C ILE A 107 10.27 0.33 3.50
N ASP A 108 10.43 0.11 4.79
CA ASP A 108 11.52 -0.68 5.32
C ASP A 108 11.07 -2.13 5.47
N LEU A 109 11.83 -3.03 4.85
CA LEU A 109 11.60 -4.47 4.95
C LEU A 109 12.34 -5.01 6.18
N SER A 110 11.66 -5.86 6.94
CA SER A 110 12.29 -6.66 7.98
C SER A 110 13.05 -7.83 7.35
N LYS A 111 14.00 -8.41 8.10
CA LYS A 111 14.60 -9.70 7.73
C LYS A 111 13.48 -10.73 7.67
N GLU A 112 13.48 -11.59 6.68
CA GLU A 112 12.44 -12.58 6.37
C GLU A 112 11.42 -12.11 5.33
N THR A 113 10.31 -12.81 5.21
CA THR A 113 9.25 -12.48 4.27
C THR A 113 8.31 -11.42 4.86
N ASN A 114 8.15 -10.34 4.14
CA ASN A 114 7.22 -9.27 4.46
C ASN A 114 5.95 -9.48 3.65
N SER A 115 4.90 -9.96 4.30
CA SER A 115 3.58 -10.09 3.67
C SER A 115 2.84 -8.77 3.81
N LEU A 116 2.58 -8.13 2.67
CA LEU A 116 1.94 -6.82 2.54
C LEU A 116 0.64 -6.94 1.76
N LEU A 117 -0.27 -6.01 1.99
CA LEU A 117 -1.49 -5.87 1.20
C LEU A 117 -1.67 -4.39 0.86
N LEU A 118 -1.86 -4.12 -0.43
CA LEU A 118 -2.31 -2.83 -0.93
C LEU A 118 -3.82 -2.88 -1.12
N ARG A 119 -4.54 -1.94 -0.51
CA ARG A 119 -5.97 -1.72 -0.73
C ARG A 119 -6.13 -0.43 -1.52
N ALA A 120 -6.65 -0.54 -2.73
CA ALA A 120 -7.04 0.59 -3.55
C ALA A 120 -8.56 0.75 -3.46
N GLU A 121 -9.05 1.92 -3.06
CA GLU A 121 -10.47 2.21 -2.86
C GLU A 121 -10.90 3.41 -3.69
N TYR A 122 -12.05 3.28 -4.36
CA TYR A 122 -12.66 4.32 -5.18
C TYR A 122 -14.12 4.49 -4.80
N GLY A 123 -14.41 5.52 -3.99
CA GLY A 123 -15.75 5.70 -3.40
C GLY A 123 -16.12 4.57 -2.43
N GLU A 124 -17.32 4.65 -1.87
CA GLU A 124 -17.78 3.67 -0.91
C GLU A 124 -17.93 2.27 -1.50
N GLY A 125 -17.30 1.28 -0.86
CA GLY A 125 -17.50 -0.14 -1.13
C GLY A 125 -16.85 -0.67 -2.42
N ASN A 126 -16.19 0.17 -3.23
CA ASN A 126 -15.45 -0.27 -4.40
C ASN A 126 -13.96 -0.33 -4.08
N TYR A 127 -13.45 -1.50 -3.73
CA TYR A 127 -12.04 -1.66 -3.39
C TYR A 127 -11.43 -2.90 -4.02
N GLN A 128 -10.14 -2.80 -4.31
CA GLN A 128 -9.31 -3.89 -4.82
C GLN A 128 -8.19 -4.16 -3.84
N HIS A 129 -7.92 -5.42 -3.55
CA HIS A 129 -6.79 -5.88 -2.78
C HIS A 129 -5.72 -6.49 -3.68
N VAL A 130 -4.45 -6.15 -3.43
CA VAL A 130 -3.29 -6.81 -4.05
C VAL A 130 -2.33 -7.21 -2.94
N ARG A 131 -2.13 -8.53 -2.79
CA ARG A 131 -1.19 -9.08 -1.82
C ARG A 131 0.20 -9.23 -2.43
N LEU A 132 1.21 -8.89 -1.63
CA LEU A 132 2.62 -8.94 -2.00
C LEU A 132 3.42 -9.64 -0.89
N ASP A 133 4.21 -10.63 -1.25
CA ASP A 133 5.15 -11.30 -0.36
C ASP A 133 6.57 -10.97 -0.82
N ILE A 134 7.29 -10.15 -0.04
CA ILE A 134 8.63 -9.67 -0.38
C ILE A 134 9.64 -10.20 0.64
N THR A 135 10.58 -11.03 0.19
CA THR A 135 11.63 -11.59 1.04
C THR A 135 12.88 -10.72 0.98
N LEU A 136 13.34 -10.22 2.13
CA LEU A 136 14.63 -9.56 2.24
C LEU A 136 15.74 -10.61 2.39
N LEU A 137 16.56 -10.74 1.34
CA LEU A 137 17.68 -11.66 1.31
C LEU A 137 18.89 -11.07 2.03
N ASP A 138 19.59 -11.92 2.80
CA ASP A 138 20.86 -11.55 3.41
C ASP A 138 21.95 -11.44 2.32
N GLN A 139 22.64 -10.30 2.28
CA GLN A 139 23.72 -10.07 1.32
C GLN A 139 24.88 -11.04 1.53
N GLY A 140 25.23 -11.38 2.77
CA GLY A 140 26.30 -12.31 3.08
C GLY A 140 26.03 -13.72 2.56
N LEU A 141 24.77 -14.17 2.59
CA LEU A 141 24.36 -15.43 2.01
C LEU A 141 24.54 -15.42 0.48
N LEU A 142 24.16 -14.35 -0.20
CA LEU A 142 24.31 -14.21 -1.64
C LEU A 142 25.78 -14.17 -2.06
N ASP A 143 26.63 -13.47 -1.32
CA ASP A 143 28.07 -13.40 -1.59
C ASP A 143 28.73 -14.77 -1.35
N SER A 144 28.28 -15.53 -0.35
CA SER A 144 28.72 -16.91 -0.12
C SER A 144 28.33 -17.84 -1.26
N ILE A 145 27.09 -17.74 -1.76
CA ILE A 145 26.62 -18.53 -2.93
C ILE A 145 27.41 -18.17 -4.19
N ARG A 146 27.66 -16.88 -4.44
CA ARG A 146 28.47 -16.41 -5.57
C ARG A 146 29.90 -16.90 -5.46
N GLY A 147 30.52 -16.83 -4.29
CA GLY A 147 31.86 -17.35 -4.03
C GLY A 147 31.94 -18.86 -4.27
N PHE A 148 30.97 -19.62 -3.83
CA PHE A 148 30.87 -21.05 -4.11
C PHE A 148 30.73 -21.33 -5.59
N ALA A 149 29.84 -20.64 -6.30
CA ALA A 149 29.66 -20.81 -7.75
C ALA A 149 30.93 -20.46 -8.57
N ALA A 150 31.66 -19.41 -8.16
CA ALA A 150 32.91 -19.03 -8.77
C ALA A 150 34.01 -20.10 -8.59
N ASN A 151 34.14 -20.65 -7.37
CA ASN A 151 35.06 -21.73 -7.05
C ASN A 151 34.72 -23.03 -7.80
N PHE A 152 33.42 -23.36 -7.89
CA PHE A 152 32.97 -24.53 -8.65
C PHE A 152 33.30 -24.41 -10.13
N ARG A 153 33.15 -23.22 -10.73
CA ARG A 153 33.50 -22.95 -12.12
C ARG A 153 35.01 -23.06 -12.37
N SER A 154 35.85 -22.68 -11.38
CA SER A 154 37.33 -22.83 -11.51
C SER A 154 37.78 -24.27 -11.42
N ILE A 155 37.04 -25.14 -10.72
CA ILE A 155 37.38 -26.57 -10.58
C ILE A 155 36.95 -27.38 -11.81
N PHE A 156 35.81 -27.02 -12.42
CA PHE A 156 35.23 -27.81 -13.53
C PHE A 156 35.23 -27.09 -14.88
N GLY A 157 35.65 -25.83 -14.97
CA GLY A 157 35.67 -25.03 -16.21
C GLY A 157 36.99 -25.02 -16.96
N GLY A 158 37.91 -25.88 -16.64
CA GLY A 158 39.24 -26.01 -17.28
C GLY A 158 39.31 -27.17 -18.28
N TRP A 159 38.39 -27.17 -19.29
CA TRP A 159 38.49 -28.02 -20.47
C TRP A 159 38.29 -27.19 -21.73
#